data_a8a42826dd628be0bcd7b9b04b4d5b55
#
_entry.id   a8a42826dd628be0bcd7b9b04b4d5b55
#
_cell.length_a   1.000
_cell.length_b   1.000
_cell.length_c   1.000
_cell.angle_alpha   90.00
_cell.angle_beta   90.00
_cell.angle_gamma   90.00
#
_symmetry.space_group_name_H-M   'P 1'
#
loop_
_entity.id
_entity.type
_entity.pdbx_description
1 polymer ?
#
loop_
_entity_poly.entity_id
_entity_poly.type
_entity_poly.pdbx_seq_one_letter_code
_entity_poly.pdbx_strand_id
1 'polypeptide(L)' 'IKNDVKGIFFEVFPKLSEDEFGWEKEQKDYENWDSFAQLNIITFAESKFDISFSLDESIEIKSANDLLNCINSHLK' A
#
# COMPACT_ATOMS: atom_id res chain seq x y z
N ILE A 1 0.74 -2.64 13.13
CA ILE A 1 0.11 -2.17 11.88
C ILE A 1 1.15 -1.90 10.77
N LYS A 2 2.32 -1.38 11.11
CA LYS A 2 3.39 -1.16 10.12
C LYS A 2 3.82 -2.45 9.46
N ASN A 3 3.95 -3.52 10.23
CA ASN A 3 4.34 -4.83 9.70
C ASN A 3 3.29 -5.36 8.71
N ASP A 4 2.04 -5.08 8.98
CA ASP A 4 0.94 -5.49 8.10
C ASP A 4 1.00 -4.75 6.77
N VAL A 5 1.26 -3.44 6.82
CA VAL A 5 1.39 -2.62 5.62
C VAL A 5 2.57 -3.08 4.78
N LYS A 6 3.71 -3.30 5.44
CA LYS A 6 4.92 -3.81 4.78
C LYS A 6 4.63 -5.16 4.13
N GLY A 7 3.91 -6.03 4.84
CA GLY A 7 3.51 -7.35 4.32
C GLY A 7 2.67 -7.26 3.06
N ILE A 8 1.77 -6.27 3.00
CA ILE A 8 0.95 -6.05 1.80
C ILE A 8 1.85 -5.78 0.59
N PHE A 9 2.89 -4.95 0.77
CA PHE A 9 3.80 -4.64 -0.31
C PHE A 9 4.56 -5.88 -0.80
N PHE A 10 4.98 -6.75 0.12
CA PHE A 10 5.67 -7.99 -0.27
C PHE A 10 4.72 -8.98 -0.93
N GLU A 11 3.44 -8.94 -0.58
CA GLU A 11 2.42 -9.77 -1.26
C GLU A 11 2.18 -9.29 -2.69
N VAL A 12 2.05 -7.98 -2.87
CA VAL A 12 1.76 -7.38 -4.18
C VAL A 12 2.98 -7.44 -5.09
N PHE A 13 4.18 -7.30 -4.51
CA PHE A 13 5.44 -7.32 -5.26
C PHE A 13 6.30 -8.48 -4.76
N PRO A 14 6.05 -9.71 -5.27
CA PRO A 14 6.74 -10.90 -4.74
C PRO A 14 8.25 -10.87 -4.88
N LYS A 15 8.78 -10.09 -5.81
CA LYS A 15 10.21 -9.98 -6.05
C LYS A 15 10.86 -8.82 -5.30
N LEU A 16 10.07 -8.07 -4.54
CA LEU A 16 10.58 -6.94 -3.77
C LEU A 16 11.42 -7.45 -2.62
N SER A 17 12.66 -6.93 -2.49
CA SER A 17 13.53 -7.28 -1.37
C SER A 17 13.36 -6.26 -0.25
N GLU A 18 13.84 -6.62 0.94
CA GLU A 18 13.84 -5.71 2.09
C GLU A 18 14.55 -4.40 1.78
N ASP A 19 15.67 -4.49 1.04
CA ASP A 19 16.46 -3.31 0.68
C ASP A 19 15.75 -2.38 -0.28
N GLU A 20 14.86 -2.93 -1.09
CA GLU A 20 14.12 -2.16 -2.08
C GLU A 20 12.86 -1.50 -1.52
N PHE A 21 12.38 -1.99 -0.38
CA PHE A 21 11.21 -1.42 0.27
C PHE A 21 11.59 -0.11 0.98
N GLY A 22 10.76 0.90 0.84
CA GLY A 22 10.96 2.17 1.54
C GLY A 22 9.63 2.81 1.88
N TRP A 23 9.50 3.29 3.12
CA TRP A 23 8.25 3.92 3.56
C TRP A 23 7.93 5.18 2.78
N GLU A 24 8.95 5.95 2.42
CA GLU A 24 8.77 7.21 1.70
C GLU A 24 8.96 7.05 0.19
N LYS A 25 9.25 5.85 -0.26
CA LYS A 25 9.45 5.56 -1.67
C LYS A 25 8.08 5.65 -2.37
N GLU A 26 8.04 6.42 -3.44
CA GLU A 26 6.79 6.68 -4.15
C GLU A 26 6.55 5.66 -5.26
N GLN A 27 5.33 5.65 -5.77
CA GLN A 27 4.94 4.76 -6.85
C GLN A 27 5.93 4.78 -8.00
N LYS A 28 6.39 5.96 -8.39
CA LYS A 28 7.32 6.12 -9.51
C LYS A 28 8.69 5.49 -9.25
N ASP A 29 9.02 5.23 -8.00
CA ASP A 29 10.30 4.64 -7.62
C ASP A 29 10.28 3.12 -7.63
N TYR A 30 9.10 2.52 -7.79
CA TYR A 30 8.93 1.07 -7.89
C TYR A 30 8.73 0.69 -9.36
N GLU A 31 9.45 -0.32 -9.79
CA GLU A 31 9.43 -0.74 -11.18
C GLU A 31 8.08 -1.29 -11.63
N ASN A 32 7.40 -1.99 -10.75
CA ASN A 32 6.19 -2.73 -11.10
C ASN A 32 4.90 -2.17 -10.49
N TRP A 33 4.92 -0.95 -10.01
CA TRP A 33 3.74 -0.36 -9.40
C TRP A 33 2.89 0.33 -10.46
N ASP A 34 2.10 -0.48 -11.15
CA ASP A 34 1.15 -0.01 -12.17
C ASP A 34 -0.27 0.02 -11.60
N SER A 35 -1.25 0.18 -12.47
CA SER A 35 -2.66 0.25 -12.05
C SER A 35 -3.15 -1.03 -11.40
N PHE A 36 -2.67 -2.18 -11.87
CA PHE A 36 -3.03 -3.46 -11.26
C PHE A 36 -2.44 -3.59 -9.87
N ALA A 37 -1.18 -3.19 -9.71
CA ALA A 37 -0.54 -3.22 -8.40
C ALA A 37 -1.27 -2.29 -7.43
N GLN A 38 -1.66 -1.11 -7.89
CA GLN A 38 -2.41 -0.17 -7.08
C GLN A 38 -3.72 -0.79 -6.59
N LEU A 39 -4.46 -1.41 -7.50
CA LEU A 39 -5.71 -2.07 -7.16
C LEU A 39 -5.49 -3.19 -6.14
N ASN A 40 -4.43 -3.98 -6.32
CA ASN A 40 -4.10 -5.06 -5.41
C ASN A 40 -3.74 -4.54 -4.02
N ILE A 41 -2.96 -3.47 -3.94
CA ILE A 41 -2.60 -2.84 -2.67
C ILE A 41 -3.87 -2.42 -1.92
N ILE A 42 -4.77 -1.75 -2.60
CA ILE A 42 -6.02 -1.28 -2.01
C ILE A 42 -6.87 -2.46 -1.55
N THR A 43 -7.02 -3.48 -2.40
CA THR A 43 -7.83 -4.65 -2.10
C THR A 43 -7.30 -5.41 -0.89
N PHE A 44 -5.98 -5.63 -0.84
CA PHE A 44 -5.37 -6.33 0.29
C PHE A 44 -5.53 -5.53 1.59
N ALA A 45 -5.37 -4.21 1.52
CA ALA A 45 -5.51 -3.37 2.71
C ALA A 45 -6.95 -3.38 3.22
N GLU A 46 -7.92 -3.26 2.33
CA GLU A 46 -9.33 -3.28 2.70
C GLU A 46 -9.72 -4.60 3.36
N SER A 47 -9.25 -5.70 2.79
CA SER A 47 -9.53 -7.03 3.32
C SER A 47 -8.85 -7.28 4.66
N LYS A 48 -7.60 -6.87 4.78
CA LYS A 48 -6.79 -7.14 5.97
C LYS A 48 -7.28 -6.35 7.18
N PHE A 49 -7.74 -5.14 6.98
CA PHE A 49 -8.18 -4.25 8.07
C PHE A 49 -9.68 -4.08 8.16
N ASP A 50 -10.43 -4.73 7.27
CA ASP A 50 -11.89 -4.66 7.22
C ASP A 50 -12.38 -3.21 7.10
N ILE A 51 -11.80 -2.49 6.14
CA ILE A 51 -12.12 -1.09 5.87
C ILE A 51 -12.40 -0.92 4.38
N SER A 52 -12.94 0.24 4.01
CA SER A 52 -13.18 0.59 2.61
C SER A 52 -12.60 1.97 2.34
N PHE A 53 -11.83 2.08 1.25
CA PHE A 53 -11.29 3.36 0.80
C PHE A 53 -12.22 3.99 -0.24
N SER A 54 -12.34 5.31 -0.18
CA SER A 54 -13.01 6.05 -1.24
C SER A 54 -12.11 6.06 -2.49
N LEU A 55 -12.71 6.41 -3.63
CA LEU A 55 -11.94 6.54 -4.87
C LEU A 55 -10.82 7.58 -4.71
N ASP A 56 -11.12 8.70 -4.07
CA ASP A 56 -10.14 9.76 -3.85
C ASP A 56 -8.98 9.28 -3.00
N GLU A 57 -9.28 8.52 -1.94
CA GLU A 57 -8.23 7.94 -1.09
C GLU A 57 -7.34 6.98 -1.87
N SER A 58 -7.96 6.14 -2.69
CA SER A 58 -7.23 5.15 -3.49
C SER A 58 -6.25 5.81 -4.47
N ILE A 59 -6.66 6.93 -5.06
CA ILE A 59 -5.84 7.65 -6.03
C ILE A 59 -4.64 8.32 -5.34
N GLU A 60 -4.82 8.78 -4.10
CA GLU A 60 -3.80 9.52 -3.39
C GLU A 60 -2.74 8.64 -2.71
N ILE A 61 -2.97 7.35 -2.62
CA ILE A 61 -1.98 6.43 -2.03
C ILE A 61 -0.88 6.17 -3.05
N LYS A 62 0.28 6.77 -2.83
CA LYS A 62 1.44 6.68 -3.73
C LYS A 62 2.70 6.20 -3.04
N SER A 63 2.62 5.85 -1.76
CA SER A 63 3.74 5.33 -0.98
C SER A 63 3.23 4.44 0.13
N ALA A 64 4.12 3.68 0.75
CA ALA A 64 3.75 2.88 1.92
C ALA A 64 3.30 3.77 3.07
N ASN A 65 3.93 4.93 3.22
CA ASN A 65 3.53 5.90 4.24
C ASN A 65 2.10 6.40 4.01
N ASP A 66 1.75 6.69 2.76
CA ASP A 66 0.39 7.12 2.42
C ASP A 66 -0.62 6.04 2.79
N LEU A 67 -0.31 4.79 2.48
CA LEU A 67 -1.18 3.67 2.82
C LEU A 67 -1.33 3.56 4.34
N LEU A 68 -0.23 3.63 5.06
CA LEU A 68 -0.24 3.55 6.52
C LEU A 68 -1.10 4.64 7.13
N ASN A 69 -0.94 5.87 6.67
CA ASN A 69 -1.70 7.01 7.18
C ASN A 69 -3.18 6.87 6.89
N CYS A 70 -3.52 6.40 5.70
CA CYS A 70 -4.91 6.20 5.30
C CYS A 70 -5.57 5.12 6.16
N ILE A 71 -4.89 4.02 6.41
CA ILE A 71 -5.39 2.95 7.27
C ILE A 71 -5.61 3.47 8.68
N ASN A 72 -4.63 4.18 9.23
CA ASN A 72 -4.74 4.76 10.58
C ASN A 72 -5.94 5.68 10.69
N SER A 73 -6.20 6.46 9.65
CA SER A 73 -7.35 7.36 9.61
C SER A 73 -8.67 6.59 9.71
N HIS A 74 -8.75 5.44 9.07
CA HIS A 74 -9.95 4.61 9.11
C HIS A 74 -10.13 3.86 10.43
N LEU A 75 -9.03 3.56 11.11
CA LEU A 75 -9.07 2.79 12.36
C LEU A 75 -9.33 3.63 13.60
N LYS A 76 -9.33 4.93 13.47
CA LYS A 76 -9.61 5.83 14.59
C LYS A 76 -11.08 5.88 14.95
#